data_029812f741cc98ecac817734372efef5
#
_entry.id   029812f741cc98ecac817734372efef5
#
_cell.length_a   1.000
_cell.length_b   1.000
_cell.length_c   1.000
_cell.angle_alpha   90.00
_cell.angle_beta   90.00
_cell.angle_gamma   90.00
#
_symmetry.space_group_name_H-M   'P 1'
#
loop_
_entity.id
_entity.type
_entity.pdbx_description
1 polymer ?
#
loop_
_entity_poly.entity_id
_entity_poly.type
_entity_poly.pdbx_seq_one_letter_code
_entity_poly.pdbx_strand_id
1 'polypeptide(L)'
;MGDILVGTASWTDRTLLDSGWYPQTADNPEKRLAYYARQFPLVEVDATYYSPPAEATARLWADRTPAGFTFNVKAFSLLTGHPTKVSALYKDLRPETDKKNVYPDDLPAQSYEEVWTRFLSALDPLVEAGKLGALLFQFPPWFTTKRANKQYLLEVAKRCAPLRPVYEFRHASWFDGDNADETLTFLREHQLPYVCVDMPQGHRSSLPPVLAATADLAVMRFHGHSDKWTSKDIHEKFGYHYSKRELADWAPKLRELADEAGQTHVLMNNCYRDYAQTNAKTLADLLAVD
;
A
#
# COMPACT_ATOMS: atom_id res chain seq x y z
N MET A 1 -9.38 7.98 21.39
CA MET A 1 -8.23 8.20 20.51
C MET A 1 -7.98 6.90 19.77
N GLY A 2 -8.13 6.91 18.45
CA GLY A 2 -7.92 5.72 17.64
C GLY A 2 -6.46 5.29 17.59
N ASP A 3 -6.21 4.02 17.30
CA ASP A 3 -4.85 3.47 17.21
C ASP A 3 -4.15 3.93 15.94
N ILE A 4 -2.91 4.43 16.05
CA ILE A 4 -2.08 4.81 14.92
C ILE A 4 -0.88 3.88 14.84
N LEU A 5 -0.77 3.11 13.77
CA LEU A 5 0.40 2.29 13.45
C LEU A 5 1.24 2.99 12.40
N VAL A 6 2.52 3.24 12.69
CA VAL A 6 3.45 3.86 11.74
C VAL A 6 4.44 2.81 11.24
N GLY A 7 4.66 2.79 9.93
CA GLY A 7 5.59 1.88 9.27
C GLY A 7 6.06 2.42 7.91
N THR A 8 6.62 1.54 7.09
CA THR A 8 7.16 1.88 5.76
C THR A 8 6.66 0.93 4.68
N ALA A 9 6.70 1.36 3.42
CA ALA A 9 6.24 0.58 2.27
C ALA A 9 7.29 -0.41 1.73
N SER A 10 8.29 -0.77 2.49
CA SER A 10 9.24 -1.85 2.26
C SER A 10 10.20 -1.98 3.43
N TRP A 11 10.79 -3.16 3.61
CA TRP A 11 11.93 -3.41 4.50
C TRP A 11 13.12 -4.06 3.76
N THR A 12 13.01 -4.23 2.44
CA THR A 12 14.00 -4.92 1.59
C THR A 12 14.40 -4.14 0.35
N ASP A 13 14.05 -2.85 0.30
CA ASP A 13 14.53 -1.99 -0.79
C ASP A 13 16.07 -2.03 -0.87
N ARG A 14 16.61 -2.13 -2.09
CA ARG A 14 18.05 -2.26 -2.28
C ARG A 14 18.82 -1.08 -1.69
N THR A 15 18.31 0.14 -1.89
CA THR A 15 18.98 1.33 -1.37
C THR A 15 18.95 1.39 0.16
N LEU A 16 17.91 0.83 0.79
CA LEU A 16 17.87 0.65 2.25
C LEU A 16 18.93 -0.36 2.71
N LEU A 17 19.07 -1.49 2.01
CA LEU A 17 20.09 -2.49 2.36
C LEU A 17 21.51 -1.93 2.27
N ASP A 18 21.75 -1.04 1.31
CA ASP A 18 23.05 -0.40 1.06
C ASP A 18 23.29 0.85 1.95
N SER A 19 22.24 1.33 2.67
CA SER A 19 22.31 2.58 3.47
C SER A 19 23.06 2.44 4.79
N GLY A 20 23.22 1.23 5.31
CA GLY A 20 23.74 0.98 6.64
C GLY A 20 22.71 1.06 7.78
N TRP A 21 21.42 1.21 7.45
CA TRP A 21 20.33 1.21 8.45
C TRP A 21 20.24 -0.12 9.22
N TYR A 22 20.46 -1.24 8.53
CA TYR A 22 20.56 -2.54 9.19
C TYR A 22 21.91 -2.73 9.88
N PRO A 23 21.93 -3.25 11.12
CA PRO A 23 23.18 -3.64 11.75
C PRO A 23 23.81 -4.84 10.99
N GLN A 24 25.12 -4.98 11.08
CA GLN A 24 25.86 -6.07 10.43
C GLN A 24 25.33 -7.48 10.81
N THR A 25 24.73 -7.60 11.99
CA THR A 25 24.12 -8.85 12.46
C THR A 25 22.82 -9.21 11.72
N ALA A 26 22.19 -8.26 11.02
CA ALA A 26 20.99 -8.48 10.19
C ALA A 26 21.39 -8.84 8.75
N ASP A 27 22.18 -9.88 8.58
CA ASP A 27 22.87 -10.30 7.36
C ASP A 27 22.01 -11.11 6.37
N ASN A 28 20.82 -11.54 6.78
CA ASN A 28 19.91 -12.34 5.95
C ASN A 28 18.45 -11.83 6.05
N PRO A 29 17.53 -12.29 5.15
CA PRO A 29 16.15 -11.82 5.13
C PRO A 29 15.38 -12.03 6.44
N GLU A 30 15.62 -13.12 7.15
CA GLU A 30 14.97 -13.42 8.43
C GLU A 30 15.36 -12.39 9.49
N LYS A 31 16.65 -12.20 9.69
CA LYS A 31 17.18 -11.25 10.68
C LYS A 31 16.80 -9.80 10.35
N ARG A 32 16.71 -9.46 9.04
CA ARG A 32 16.25 -8.13 8.61
C ARG A 32 14.80 -7.89 8.98
N LEU A 33 13.90 -8.85 8.70
CA LEU A 33 12.50 -8.71 9.06
C LEU A 33 12.34 -8.67 10.60
N ALA A 34 13.05 -9.51 11.33
CA ALA A 34 13.05 -9.51 12.79
C ALA A 34 13.60 -8.20 13.38
N TYR A 35 14.61 -7.60 12.74
CA TYR A 35 15.13 -6.28 13.14
C TYR A 35 14.10 -5.18 12.86
N TYR A 36 13.53 -5.16 11.64
CA TYR A 36 12.52 -4.20 11.25
C TYR A 36 11.31 -4.23 12.20
N ALA A 37 10.81 -5.42 12.51
CA ALA A 37 9.65 -5.61 13.37
C ALA A 37 9.87 -5.20 14.85
N ARG A 38 11.12 -4.97 15.26
CA ARG A 38 11.44 -4.35 16.56
C ARG A 38 11.42 -2.82 16.50
N GLN A 39 11.50 -2.23 15.30
CA GLN A 39 11.50 -0.77 15.13
C GLN A 39 10.10 -0.24 14.85
N PHE A 40 9.28 -1.00 14.12
CA PHE A 40 7.96 -0.58 13.66
C PHE A 40 6.93 -1.70 13.86
N PRO A 41 5.67 -1.34 14.20
CA PRO A 41 4.58 -2.31 14.37
C PRO A 41 3.91 -2.69 13.03
N LEU A 42 4.21 -1.99 11.95
CA LEU A 42 3.54 -2.07 10.65
C LEU A 42 4.55 -2.09 9.51
N VAL A 43 4.27 -2.88 8.47
CA VAL A 43 4.96 -2.78 7.18
C VAL A 43 3.98 -3.00 6.02
N GLU A 44 4.23 -2.35 4.89
CA GLU A 44 3.57 -2.67 3.63
C GLU A 44 4.47 -3.53 2.74
N VAL A 45 3.90 -4.58 2.16
CA VAL A 45 4.58 -5.50 1.25
C VAL A 45 4.31 -5.07 -0.19
N ASP A 46 5.18 -4.25 -0.75
CA ASP A 46 5.05 -3.75 -2.14
C ASP A 46 5.46 -4.81 -3.19
N ALA A 47 6.30 -5.77 -2.83
CA ALA A 47 6.83 -6.77 -3.76
C ALA A 47 5.74 -7.65 -4.40
N THR A 48 4.62 -7.84 -3.71
CA THR A 48 3.47 -8.62 -4.17
C THR A 48 2.75 -8.02 -5.38
N TYR A 49 2.93 -6.72 -5.62
CA TYR A 49 2.48 -6.06 -6.84
C TYR A 49 3.16 -6.63 -8.09
N TYR A 50 4.44 -6.96 -7.99
CA TYR A 50 5.23 -7.46 -9.13
C TYR A 50 5.12 -8.97 -9.33
N SER A 51 4.86 -9.72 -8.27
CA SER A 51 4.69 -11.18 -8.30
C SER A 51 3.89 -11.62 -7.08
N PRO A 52 2.82 -12.42 -7.26
CA PRO A 52 2.07 -12.95 -6.12
C PRO A 52 3.00 -13.71 -5.16
N PRO A 53 2.78 -13.61 -3.85
CA PRO A 53 3.58 -14.36 -2.89
C PRO A 53 3.21 -15.85 -2.96
N ALA A 54 4.15 -16.72 -2.58
CA ALA A 54 3.81 -18.10 -2.22
C ALA A 54 3.28 -18.13 -0.77
N GLU A 55 2.37 -19.03 -0.45
CA GLU A 55 1.87 -19.26 0.91
C GLU A 55 3.02 -19.47 1.91
N ALA A 56 4.02 -20.29 1.54
CA ALA A 56 5.22 -20.49 2.36
C ALA A 56 5.96 -19.20 2.70
N THR A 57 5.95 -18.20 1.79
CA THR A 57 6.56 -16.89 2.04
C THR A 57 5.74 -16.09 3.05
N ALA A 58 4.42 -16.10 2.94
CA ALA A 58 3.53 -15.43 3.90
C ALA A 58 3.65 -16.07 5.29
N ARG A 59 3.79 -17.40 5.37
CA ARG A 59 4.04 -18.12 6.62
C ARG A 59 5.36 -17.69 7.27
N LEU A 60 6.43 -17.58 6.49
CA LEU A 60 7.71 -17.06 6.99
C LEU A 60 7.61 -15.61 7.49
N TRP A 61 6.79 -14.77 6.86
CA TRP A 61 6.55 -13.41 7.36
C TRP A 61 5.82 -13.45 8.72
N ALA A 62 4.79 -14.30 8.84
CA ALA A 62 4.07 -14.47 10.09
C ALA A 62 4.98 -14.97 11.22
N ASP A 63 5.79 -16.00 10.95
CA ASP A 63 6.64 -16.66 11.95
C ASP A 63 7.81 -15.77 12.44
N ARG A 64 8.31 -14.88 11.56
CA ARG A 64 9.50 -14.04 11.83
C ARG A 64 9.18 -12.68 12.48
N THR A 65 7.93 -12.45 12.82
CA THR A 65 7.49 -11.19 13.43
C THR A 65 6.76 -11.44 14.75
N PRO A 66 6.82 -10.50 15.70
CA PRO A 66 6.16 -10.68 17.00
C PRO A 66 4.63 -10.68 16.87
N ALA A 67 3.94 -11.13 17.92
CA ALA A 67 2.50 -10.94 18.05
C ALA A 67 2.15 -9.45 17.96
N GLY A 68 1.04 -9.11 17.28
CA GLY A 68 0.61 -7.73 17.07
C GLY A 68 1.33 -6.98 15.94
N PHE A 69 2.33 -7.60 15.27
CA PHE A 69 2.90 -7.01 14.07
C PHE A 69 1.93 -7.09 12.89
N THR A 70 1.81 -6.00 12.14
CA THR A 70 0.82 -5.86 11.07
C THR A 70 1.49 -5.78 9.69
N PHE A 71 0.94 -6.52 8.73
CA PHE A 71 1.30 -6.44 7.32
C PHE A 71 0.14 -5.84 6.53
N ASN A 72 0.38 -4.73 5.82
CA ASN A 72 -0.43 -4.37 4.67
C ASN A 72 0.18 -5.02 3.44
N VAL A 73 -0.64 -5.59 2.57
CA VAL A 73 -0.16 -6.30 1.39
C VAL A 73 -0.69 -5.63 0.14
N LYS A 74 0.19 -5.24 -0.78
CA LYS A 74 -0.22 -4.61 -2.03
C LYS A 74 -0.74 -5.67 -3.00
N ALA A 75 -1.90 -5.40 -3.57
CA ALA A 75 -2.53 -6.27 -4.56
C ALA A 75 -1.63 -6.46 -5.79
N PHE A 76 -1.65 -7.67 -6.34
CA PHE A 76 -0.94 -8.00 -7.57
C PHE A 76 -1.42 -7.11 -8.73
N SER A 77 -0.49 -6.64 -9.56
CA SER A 77 -0.74 -5.63 -10.60
C SER A 77 -1.91 -5.97 -11.53
N LEU A 78 -2.11 -7.25 -11.85
CA LEU A 78 -3.23 -7.71 -12.67
C LEU A 78 -4.58 -7.36 -12.03
N LEU A 79 -4.69 -7.51 -10.71
CA LEU A 79 -5.93 -7.28 -9.94
C LEU A 79 -6.30 -5.80 -9.80
N THR A 80 -5.42 -4.90 -10.20
CA THR A 80 -5.66 -3.45 -10.21
C THR A 80 -5.71 -2.87 -11.62
N GLY A 81 -5.70 -3.72 -12.66
CA GLY A 81 -5.77 -3.30 -14.06
C GLY A 81 -4.49 -2.65 -14.58
N HIS A 82 -3.34 -2.90 -13.96
CA HIS A 82 -2.04 -2.51 -14.49
C HIS A 82 -1.53 -3.52 -15.52
N PRO A 83 -0.65 -3.08 -16.46
CA PRO A 83 0.05 -4.00 -17.34
C PRO A 83 0.93 -4.93 -16.52
N THR A 84 0.65 -6.22 -16.59
CA THR A 84 1.29 -7.26 -15.79
C THR A 84 2.17 -8.13 -16.69
N LYS A 85 3.44 -8.33 -16.32
CA LYS A 85 4.34 -9.21 -17.09
C LYS A 85 3.79 -10.62 -17.13
N VAL A 86 3.73 -11.23 -18.32
CA VAL A 86 3.31 -12.65 -18.48
C VAL A 86 4.15 -13.57 -17.59
N SER A 87 5.45 -13.28 -17.44
CA SER A 87 6.34 -14.07 -16.58
C SER A 87 6.00 -13.99 -15.08
N ALA A 88 5.27 -12.97 -14.64
CA ALA A 88 4.85 -12.79 -13.24
C ALA A 88 3.57 -13.57 -12.90
N LEU A 89 2.81 -14.02 -13.91
CA LEU A 89 1.64 -14.87 -13.71
C LEU A 89 2.06 -16.27 -13.25
N TYR A 90 1.17 -16.97 -12.55
CA TYR A 90 1.29 -18.40 -12.28
C TYR A 90 1.52 -19.16 -13.60
N LYS A 91 2.51 -20.04 -13.62
CA LYS A 91 3.00 -20.65 -14.87
C LYS A 91 1.90 -21.33 -15.69
N ASP A 92 0.97 -21.98 -15.02
CA ASP A 92 -0.16 -22.73 -15.60
C ASP A 92 -1.35 -21.83 -16.04
N LEU A 93 -1.34 -20.54 -15.66
CA LEU A 93 -2.36 -19.56 -16.01
C LEU A 93 -1.88 -18.55 -17.07
N ARG A 94 -0.68 -18.72 -17.59
CA ARG A 94 -0.14 -17.83 -18.62
C ARG A 94 -0.87 -18.03 -19.94
N PRO A 95 -1.40 -16.96 -20.56
CA PRO A 95 -2.01 -17.08 -21.88
C PRO A 95 -0.95 -17.34 -22.96
N GLU A 96 -1.33 -18.03 -24.03
CA GLU A 96 -0.52 -18.16 -25.22
C GLU A 96 -0.51 -16.80 -25.95
N THR A 97 0.57 -16.05 -25.83
CA THR A 97 0.67 -14.70 -26.42
C THR A 97 2.12 -14.27 -26.59
N ASP A 98 2.38 -13.46 -27.63
CA ASP A 98 3.67 -12.80 -27.85
C ASP A 98 3.80 -11.48 -27.04
N LYS A 99 2.76 -11.06 -26.34
CA LYS A 99 2.79 -9.85 -25.50
C LYS A 99 3.75 -10.04 -24.33
N LYS A 100 4.54 -9.02 -24.01
CA LYS A 100 5.34 -9.00 -22.78
C LYS A 100 4.49 -8.76 -21.53
N ASN A 101 3.44 -7.94 -21.67
CA ASN A 101 2.51 -7.61 -20.62
C ASN A 101 1.09 -7.92 -21.06
N VAL A 102 0.26 -8.28 -20.11
CA VAL A 102 -1.17 -8.57 -20.28
C VAL A 102 -2.00 -7.77 -19.28
N TYR A 103 -3.27 -7.62 -19.58
CA TYR A 103 -4.33 -7.06 -18.75
C TYR A 103 -5.35 -8.15 -18.39
N PRO A 104 -6.28 -7.89 -17.45
CA PRO A 104 -7.31 -8.86 -17.09
C PRO A 104 -8.05 -9.45 -18.31
N ASP A 105 -8.41 -8.61 -19.28
CA ASP A 105 -9.15 -9.01 -20.51
C ASP A 105 -8.32 -9.86 -21.50
N ASP A 106 -7.00 -9.93 -21.30
CA ASP A 106 -6.13 -10.81 -22.12
C ASP A 106 -6.12 -12.26 -21.59
N LEU A 107 -6.72 -12.53 -20.43
CA LEU A 107 -6.79 -13.86 -19.84
C LEU A 107 -8.19 -14.46 -20.05
N PRO A 108 -8.29 -15.80 -20.21
CA PRO A 108 -9.57 -16.48 -20.04
C PRO A 108 -10.18 -16.13 -18.67
N ALA A 109 -11.51 -15.93 -18.61
CA ALA A 109 -12.20 -15.56 -17.38
C ALA A 109 -11.88 -16.51 -16.21
N GLN A 110 -11.85 -17.82 -16.47
CA GLN A 110 -11.50 -18.81 -15.44
C GLN A 110 -10.06 -18.64 -14.91
N SER A 111 -9.11 -18.31 -15.78
CA SER A 111 -7.73 -18.06 -15.38
C SER A 111 -7.62 -16.80 -14.52
N TYR A 112 -8.38 -15.75 -14.84
CA TYR A 112 -8.44 -14.54 -14.05
C TYR A 112 -9.04 -14.78 -12.64
N GLU A 113 -10.14 -15.56 -12.57
CA GLU A 113 -10.73 -15.97 -11.29
C GLU A 113 -9.72 -16.79 -10.44
N GLU A 114 -8.98 -17.68 -11.08
CA GLU A 114 -7.97 -18.49 -10.38
C GLU A 114 -6.80 -17.64 -9.86
N VAL A 115 -6.41 -16.57 -10.58
CA VAL A 115 -5.41 -15.60 -10.06
C VAL A 115 -5.90 -14.94 -8.78
N TRP A 116 -7.18 -14.53 -8.72
CA TRP A 116 -7.79 -13.98 -7.52
C TRP A 116 -7.73 -14.98 -6.36
N THR A 117 -8.21 -16.18 -6.59
CA THR A 117 -8.27 -17.25 -5.60
C THR A 117 -6.88 -17.53 -5.02
N ARG A 118 -5.89 -17.75 -5.87
CA ARG A 118 -4.52 -18.05 -5.42
C ARG A 118 -3.84 -16.89 -4.74
N PHE A 119 -4.08 -15.66 -5.18
CA PHE A 119 -3.52 -14.48 -4.52
C PHE A 119 -4.04 -14.33 -3.09
N LEU A 120 -5.36 -14.47 -2.90
CA LEU A 120 -5.97 -14.36 -1.57
C LEU A 120 -5.55 -15.52 -0.67
N SER A 121 -5.62 -16.76 -1.14
CA SER A 121 -5.23 -17.96 -0.36
C SER A 121 -3.75 -17.95 0.04
N ALA A 122 -2.88 -17.35 -0.78
CA ALA A 122 -1.46 -17.22 -0.41
C ALA A 122 -1.24 -16.35 0.85
N LEU A 123 -2.23 -15.58 1.28
CA LEU A 123 -2.18 -14.72 2.45
C LEU A 123 -2.81 -15.36 3.70
N ASP A 124 -3.39 -16.56 3.59
CA ASP A 124 -4.02 -17.27 4.71
C ASP A 124 -3.11 -17.35 5.95
N PRO A 125 -1.79 -17.60 5.85
CA PRO A 125 -0.92 -17.64 7.02
C PRO A 125 -0.87 -16.30 7.79
N LEU A 126 -1.00 -15.16 7.11
CA LEU A 126 -1.07 -13.86 7.76
C LEU A 126 -2.44 -13.63 8.42
N VAL A 127 -3.51 -14.14 7.79
CA VAL A 127 -4.87 -14.11 8.34
C VAL A 127 -4.96 -14.96 9.60
N GLU A 128 -4.51 -16.22 9.54
CA GLU A 128 -4.47 -17.17 10.66
C GLU A 128 -3.69 -16.63 11.85
N ALA A 129 -2.57 -15.93 11.57
CA ALA A 129 -1.74 -15.32 12.61
C ALA A 129 -2.30 -13.98 13.15
N GLY A 130 -3.42 -13.47 12.61
CA GLY A 130 -3.98 -12.16 12.95
C GLY A 130 -3.07 -10.98 12.59
N LYS A 131 -2.24 -11.14 11.54
CA LYS A 131 -1.22 -10.16 11.13
C LYS A 131 -1.53 -9.45 9.81
N LEU A 132 -2.56 -9.85 9.08
CA LEU A 132 -2.99 -9.13 7.88
C LEU A 132 -3.82 -7.91 8.28
N GLY A 133 -3.29 -6.71 8.06
CA GLY A 133 -3.97 -5.44 8.35
C GLY A 133 -4.89 -5.00 7.22
N ALA A 134 -4.35 -4.88 6.02
CA ALA A 134 -5.07 -4.40 4.84
C ALA A 134 -4.52 -4.97 3.53
N LEU A 135 -5.38 -4.99 2.49
CA LEU A 135 -4.99 -5.24 1.11
C LEU A 135 -5.00 -3.94 0.33
N LEU A 136 -3.84 -3.44 -0.07
CA LEU A 136 -3.73 -2.18 -0.82
C LEU A 136 -4.04 -2.38 -2.31
N PHE A 137 -5.15 -1.85 -2.76
CA PHE A 137 -5.50 -1.71 -4.17
C PHE A 137 -5.16 -0.29 -4.64
N GLN A 138 -3.92 -0.12 -5.10
CA GLN A 138 -3.51 1.11 -5.77
C GLN A 138 -3.84 1.00 -7.26
N PHE A 139 -4.71 1.87 -7.75
CA PHE A 139 -5.16 1.87 -9.14
C PHE A 139 -4.25 2.70 -10.07
N PRO A 140 -4.23 2.36 -11.38
CA PRO A 140 -3.41 3.09 -12.34
C PRO A 140 -3.94 4.51 -12.65
N PRO A 141 -3.09 5.39 -13.27
CA PRO A 141 -3.48 6.76 -13.59
C PRO A 141 -4.63 6.91 -14.60
N TRP A 142 -5.08 5.85 -15.24
CA TRP A 142 -6.25 5.82 -16.15
C TRP A 142 -7.52 5.30 -15.49
N PHE A 143 -7.46 4.92 -14.22
CA PHE A 143 -8.62 4.52 -13.43
C PHE A 143 -9.34 5.76 -12.89
N THR A 144 -10.29 6.28 -13.67
CA THR A 144 -11.03 7.53 -13.42
C THR A 144 -12.36 7.30 -12.70
N THR A 145 -13.08 8.37 -12.28
CA THR A 145 -14.39 8.30 -11.59
C THR A 145 -15.54 7.81 -12.48
N LYS A 146 -15.34 6.80 -13.33
CA LYS A 146 -16.38 6.22 -14.16
C LYS A 146 -17.24 5.22 -13.37
N ARG A 147 -18.53 5.11 -13.75
CA ARG A 147 -19.46 4.13 -13.14
C ARG A 147 -18.88 2.70 -13.12
N ALA A 148 -18.25 2.27 -14.23
CA ALA A 148 -17.64 0.94 -14.31
C ALA A 148 -16.51 0.76 -13.27
N ASN A 149 -15.70 1.81 -13.03
CA ASN A 149 -14.65 1.77 -12.04
C ASN A 149 -15.20 1.76 -10.60
N LYS A 150 -16.25 2.55 -10.32
CA LYS A 150 -16.97 2.47 -9.04
C LYS A 150 -17.53 1.07 -8.80
N GLN A 151 -18.12 0.45 -9.84
CA GLN A 151 -18.61 -0.94 -9.75
C GLN A 151 -17.46 -1.93 -9.47
N TYR A 152 -16.28 -1.72 -10.06
CA TYR A 152 -15.11 -2.56 -9.79
C TYR A 152 -14.63 -2.45 -8.34
N LEU A 153 -14.70 -1.27 -7.70
CA LEU A 153 -14.39 -1.14 -6.28
C LEU A 153 -15.30 -2.02 -5.41
N LEU A 154 -16.60 -2.06 -5.72
CA LEU A 154 -17.57 -2.92 -5.02
C LEU A 154 -17.28 -4.42 -5.26
N GLU A 155 -16.90 -4.78 -6.48
CA GLU A 155 -16.49 -6.14 -6.80
C GLU A 155 -15.23 -6.55 -6.02
N VAL A 156 -14.21 -5.69 -5.94
CA VAL A 156 -13.01 -5.92 -5.13
C VAL A 156 -13.38 -6.15 -3.66
N ALA A 157 -14.26 -5.31 -3.08
CA ALA A 157 -14.72 -5.47 -1.71
C ALA A 157 -15.38 -6.84 -1.49
N LYS A 158 -16.26 -7.24 -2.41
CA LYS A 158 -16.96 -8.54 -2.36
C LYS A 158 -15.98 -9.71 -2.47
N ARG A 159 -14.99 -9.63 -3.38
CA ARG A 159 -13.98 -10.69 -3.58
C ARG A 159 -13.04 -10.84 -2.40
N CYS A 160 -12.68 -9.74 -1.77
CA CYS A 160 -11.77 -9.74 -0.63
C CYS A 160 -12.44 -10.12 0.69
N ALA A 161 -13.77 -10.06 0.82
CA ALA A 161 -14.45 -10.33 2.08
C ALA A 161 -14.07 -11.72 2.66
N PRO A 162 -13.72 -11.83 3.98
CA PRO A 162 -13.83 -10.80 5.03
C PRO A 162 -12.56 -9.92 5.20
N LEU A 163 -11.59 -9.98 4.30
CA LEU A 163 -10.37 -9.17 4.37
C LEU A 163 -10.69 -7.69 4.09
N ARG A 164 -9.77 -6.81 4.44
CA ARG A 164 -9.94 -5.35 4.33
C ARG A 164 -9.21 -4.79 3.11
N PRO A 165 -9.83 -4.66 1.92
CA PRO A 165 -9.25 -3.91 0.80
C PRO A 165 -9.28 -2.41 1.10
N VAL A 166 -8.18 -1.71 0.80
CA VAL A 166 -8.06 -0.26 0.91
C VAL A 166 -7.70 0.32 -0.47
N TYR A 167 -8.23 1.49 -0.80
CA TYR A 167 -8.28 1.97 -2.18
C TYR A 167 -7.47 3.25 -2.37
N GLU A 168 -6.39 3.17 -3.14
CA GLU A 168 -5.56 4.32 -3.52
C GLU A 168 -5.80 4.70 -4.98
N PHE A 169 -6.23 5.93 -5.20
CA PHE A 169 -6.42 6.48 -6.54
C PHE A 169 -5.18 7.22 -7.03
N ARG A 170 -5.02 7.27 -8.37
CA ARG A 170 -3.90 7.91 -9.06
C ARG A 170 -4.36 8.74 -10.27
N HIS A 171 -5.56 9.29 -10.20
CA HIS A 171 -6.08 10.21 -11.21
C HIS A 171 -6.89 11.32 -10.55
N ALA A 172 -6.60 12.57 -10.90
CA ALA A 172 -7.20 13.76 -10.31
C ALA A 172 -8.74 13.76 -10.35
N SER A 173 -9.36 13.15 -11.38
CA SER A 173 -10.83 13.12 -11.53
C SER A 173 -11.60 12.57 -10.32
N TRP A 174 -10.97 11.85 -9.40
CA TRP A 174 -11.62 11.40 -8.17
C TRP A 174 -11.87 12.52 -7.18
N PHE A 175 -11.08 13.61 -7.27
CA PHE A 175 -11.11 14.73 -6.33
C PHE A 175 -11.18 16.11 -7.01
N ASP A 176 -11.41 16.18 -8.34
CA ASP A 176 -11.58 17.43 -9.06
C ASP A 176 -12.98 17.99 -8.85
N GLY A 177 -13.08 19.24 -8.42
CA GLY A 177 -14.37 19.94 -8.23
C GLY A 177 -15.31 19.17 -7.30
N ASP A 178 -16.57 19.02 -7.72
CA ASP A 178 -17.63 18.35 -6.95
C ASP A 178 -17.42 16.83 -6.81
N ASN A 179 -16.50 16.24 -7.57
CA ASN A 179 -16.22 14.82 -7.51
C ASN A 179 -15.62 14.38 -6.16
N ALA A 180 -14.98 15.29 -5.42
CA ALA A 180 -14.42 14.98 -4.11
C ALA A 180 -15.50 14.51 -3.12
N ASP A 181 -16.56 15.31 -2.99
CA ASP A 181 -17.69 14.98 -2.10
C ASP A 181 -18.44 13.75 -2.55
N GLU A 182 -18.68 13.59 -3.87
CA GLU A 182 -19.32 12.40 -4.43
C GLU A 182 -18.47 11.15 -4.17
N THR A 183 -17.15 11.24 -4.35
CA THR A 183 -16.23 10.11 -4.11
C THR A 183 -16.24 9.70 -2.63
N LEU A 184 -16.07 10.66 -1.72
CA LEU A 184 -16.05 10.36 -0.29
C LEU A 184 -17.38 9.85 0.22
N THR A 185 -18.51 10.39 -0.28
CA THR A 185 -19.85 9.90 0.04
C THR A 185 -20.03 8.47 -0.42
N PHE A 186 -19.70 8.16 -1.68
CA PHE A 186 -19.75 6.81 -2.23
C PHE A 186 -18.91 5.82 -1.40
N LEU A 187 -17.68 6.19 -1.05
CA LEU A 187 -16.80 5.33 -0.26
C LEU A 187 -17.36 5.08 1.14
N ARG A 188 -17.93 6.10 1.81
CA ARG A 188 -18.56 5.96 3.13
C ARG A 188 -19.82 5.09 3.09
N GLU A 189 -20.71 5.31 2.12
CA GLU A 189 -21.93 4.52 1.96
C GLU A 189 -21.67 3.03 1.78
N HIS A 190 -20.54 2.69 1.15
CA HIS A 190 -20.14 1.31 0.90
C HIS A 190 -19.05 0.79 1.86
N GLN A 191 -18.67 1.58 2.87
CA GLN A 191 -17.62 1.23 3.85
C GLN A 191 -16.31 0.79 3.18
N LEU A 192 -15.90 1.53 2.14
CA LEU A 192 -14.67 1.31 1.39
C LEU A 192 -13.56 2.20 1.94
N PRO A 193 -12.51 1.66 2.58
CA PRO A 193 -11.45 2.46 3.18
C PRO A 193 -10.64 3.23 2.12
N TYR A 194 -10.64 4.55 2.21
CA TYR A 194 -9.85 5.43 1.36
C TYR A 194 -8.38 5.48 1.83
N VAL A 195 -7.45 5.44 0.89
CA VAL A 195 -6.03 5.69 1.15
C VAL A 195 -5.73 7.16 0.90
N CYS A 196 -5.57 7.90 1.97
CA CYS A 196 -5.09 9.29 1.93
C CYS A 196 -3.63 9.32 1.45
N VAL A 197 -3.26 10.31 0.65
CA VAL A 197 -1.91 10.40 0.10
C VAL A 197 -1.33 11.80 0.27
N ASP A 198 -0.02 11.85 0.54
CA ASP A 198 0.78 13.06 0.40
C ASP A 198 1.80 12.84 -0.73
N MET A 199 1.73 13.70 -1.76
CA MET A 199 2.48 13.53 -3.00
C MET A 199 2.68 14.86 -3.72
N PRO A 200 3.63 14.95 -4.69
CA PRO A 200 3.81 16.15 -5.50
C PRO A 200 2.51 16.54 -6.21
N GLN A 201 2.18 17.82 -6.21
CA GLN A 201 0.98 18.37 -6.82
C GLN A 201 1.23 18.83 -8.27
N GLY A 202 0.13 19.14 -9.00
CA GLY A 202 0.21 19.66 -10.37
C GLY A 202 0.32 18.59 -11.47
N HIS A 203 0.20 17.30 -11.14
CA HIS A 203 0.18 16.20 -12.12
C HIS A 203 -1.21 15.56 -12.19
N ARG A 204 -1.65 15.11 -13.35
CA ARG A 204 -2.93 14.39 -13.51
C ARG A 204 -3.00 13.10 -12.68
N SER A 205 -1.85 12.53 -12.35
CA SER A 205 -1.70 11.35 -11.50
C SER A 205 -1.60 11.68 -10.01
N SER A 206 -1.66 12.96 -9.63
CA SER A 206 -1.61 13.41 -8.25
C SER A 206 -3.01 13.64 -7.71
N LEU A 207 -3.18 13.37 -6.42
CA LEU A 207 -4.36 13.72 -5.66
C LEU A 207 -4.02 14.82 -4.65
N PRO A 208 -4.97 15.71 -4.35
CA PRO A 208 -4.79 16.64 -3.23
C PRO A 208 -4.67 15.84 -1.92
N PRO A 209 -4.00 16.39 -0.89
CA PRO A 209 -3.83 15.72 0.41
C PRO A 209 -5.12 15.82 1.25
N VAL A 210 -6.18 15.18 0.75
CA VAL A 210 -7.47 15.07 1.43
C VAL A 210 -7.36 13.95 2.46
N LEU A 211 -7.61 14.28 3.74
CA LEU A 211 -7.75 13.28 4.80
C LEU A 211 -9.24 13.04 5.04
N ALA A 212 -9.63 11.78 5.03
CA ALA A 212 -10.99 11.37 5.31
C ALA A 212 -11.03 9.90 5.74
N ALA A 213 -11.68 9.61 6.83
CA ALA A 213 -12.09 8.26 7.16
C ALA A 213 -13.39 7.93 6.39
N THR A 214 -13.36 6.85 5.64
CA THR A 214 -14.53 6.36 4.88
C THR A 214 -15.00 4.97 5.36
N ALA A 215 -14.27 4.40 6.33
CA ALA A 215 -14.57 3.15 7.02
C ALA A 215 -13.86 3.15 8.40
N ASP A 216 -13.89 2.02 9.11
CA ASP A 216 -13.25 1.82 10.43
C ASP A 216 -11.71 1.77 10.39
N LEU A 217 -11.13 1.67 9.20
CA LEU A 217 -9.70 1.74 8.93
C LEU A 217 -9.39 2.90 7.99
N ALA A 218 -8.49 3.79 8.40
CA ALA A 218 -7.87 4.77 7.52
C ALA A 218 -6.43 4.36 7.18
N VAL A 219 -5.99 4.72 5.98
CA VAL A 219 -4.60 4.50 5.57
C VAL A 219 -4.05 5.82 5.03
N MET A 220 -2.87 6.22 5.48
CA MET A 220 -2.13 7.36 4.97
C MET A 220 -0.80 6.92 4.36
N ARG A 221 -0.51 7.34 3.13
CA ARG A 221 0.76 7.04 2.45
C ARG A 221 1.50 8.32 2.06
N PHE A 222 2.71 8.46 2.57
CA PHE A 222 3.61 9.58 2.31
C PHE A 222 4.57 9.24 1.16
N HIS A 223 4.31 9.80 -0.03
CA HIS A 223 5.11 9.54 -1.24
C HIS A 223 6.31 10.48 -1.40
N GLY A 224 6.37 11.55 -0.61
CA GLY A 224 7.35 12.62 -0.76
C GLY A 224 6.97 13.67 -1.81
N HIS A 225 7.75 14.74 -1.88
CA HIS A 225 7.53 15.88 -2.77
C HIS A 225 8.72 16.05 -3.75
N SER A 226 9.23 14.93 -4.30
CA SER A 226 10.31 14.99 -5.29
C SER A 226 9.90 15.79 -6.52
N ASP A 227 10.75 16.70 -6.96
CA ASP A 227 10.62 17.44 -8.23
C ASP A 227 10.76 16.54 -9.46
N LYS A 228 11.28 15.33 -9.26
CA LYS A 228 11.43 14.28 -10.28
C LYS A 228 10.29 13.24 -10.26
N TRP A 229 9.09 13.64 -9.86
CA TRP A 229 7.93 12.74 -9.75
C TRP A 229 7.60 11.94 -11.01
N THR A 230 7.92 12.48 -12.18
CA THR A 230 7.71 11.81 -13.47
C THR A 230 8.89 10.97 -13.96
N SER A 231 9.97 10.90 -13.18
CA SER A 231 11.13 10.08 -13.53
C SER A 231 10.75 8.59 -13.61
N LYS A 232 11.41 7.88 -14.53
CA LYS A 232 11.35 6.42 -14.61
C LYS A 232 12.22 5.74 -13.55
N ASP A 233 13.20 6.48 -13.02
CA ASP A 233 14.01 6.03 -11.89
C ASP A 233 13.19 6.19 -10.60
N ILE A 234 12.85 5.06 -9.98
CA ILE A 234 12.07 5.02 -8.74
C ILE A 234 12.78 5.70 -7.58
N HIS A 235 14.12 5.69 -7.56
CA HIS A 235 14.91 6.31 -6.51
C HIS A 235 14.90 7.84 -6.61
N GLU A 236 14.90 8.39 -7.81
CA GLU A 236 14.68 9.82 -8.02
C GLU A 236 13.25 10.22 -7.67
N LYS A 237 12.28 9.39 -8.06
CA LYS A 237 10.85 9.65 -7.85
C LYS A 237 10.49 9.71 -6.37
N PHE A 238 11.00 8.79 -5.56
CA PHE A 238 10.70 8.67 -4.13
C PHE A 238 11.83 9.17 -3.21
N GLY A 239 12.85 9.80 -3.79
CA GLY A 239 14.00 10.35 -3.08
C GLY A 239 13.72 11.68 -2.39
N TYR A 240 12.75 11.71 -1.48
CA TYR A 240 12.38 12.88 -0.70
C TYR A 240 12.49 12.57 0.80
N HIS A 241 13.18 13.42 1.55
CA HIS A 241 13.30 13.30 2.99
C HIS A 241 12.47 14.37 3.67
N TYR A 242 11.38 13.98 4.32
CA TYR A 242 10.54 14.91 5.09
C TYR A 242 11.33 15.51 6.24
N SER A 243 11.26 16.81 6.42
CA SER A 243 11.77 17.49 7.58
C SER A 243 10.90 17.20 8.82
N LYS A 244 11.51 17.34 10.01
CA LYS A 244 10.75 17.20 11.27
C LYS A 244 9.59 18.20 11.37
N ARG A 245 9.72 19.39 10.77
CA ARG A 245 8.65 20.40 10.75
C ARG A 245 7.46 19.93 9.92
N GLU A 246 7.69 19.43 8.70
CA GLU A 246 6.61 18.90 7.86
C GLU A 246 5.87 17.76 8.58
N LEU A 247 6.60 16.83 9.20
CA LEU A 247 5.98 15.74 9.95
C LEU A 247 5.23 16.23 11.19
N ALA A 248 5.70 17.28 11.86
CA ALA A 248 5.00 17.91 12.98
C ALA A 248 3.69 18.58 12.55
N ASP A 249 3.64 19.15 11.34
CA ASP A 249 2.42 19.72 10.75
C ASP A 249 1.38 18.64 10.37
N TRP A 250 1.82 17.39 10.16
CA TRP A 250 0.97 16.23 9.88
C TRP A 250 0.44 15.55 11.14
N ALA A 251 1.17 15.56 12.25
CA ALA A 251 0.82 14.80 13.45
C ALA A 251 -0.60 15.10 14.00
N PRO A 252 -1.04 16.37 14.17
CA PRO A 252 -2.41 16.66 14.63
C PRO A 252 -3.47 16.15 13.66
N LYS A 253 -3.26 16.28 12.35
CA LYS A 253 -4.20 15.81 11.31
C LYS A 253 -4.35 14.29 11.32
N LEU A 254 -3.27 13.56 11.60
CA LEU A 254 -3.31 12.10 11.73
C LEU A 254 -4.04 11.64 12.99
N ARG A 255 -3.96 12.40 14.08
CA ARG A 255 -4.75 12.13 15.29
C ARG A 255 -6.25 12.33 15.02
N GLU A 256 -6.62 13.44 14.36
CA GLU A 256 -8.01 13.70 13.94
C GLU A 256 -8.54 12.55 13.06
N LEU A 257 -7.75 12.13 12.06
CA LEU A 257 -8.10 11.01 11.18
C LEU A 257 -8.29 9.70 11.98
N ALA A 258 -7.43 9.44 12.96
CA ALA A 258 -7.52 8.25 13.80
C ALA A 258 -8.73 8.27 14.73
N ASP A 259 -9.14 9.44 15.22
CA ASP A 259 -10.35 9.58 16.01
C ASP A 259 -11.61 9.30 15.19
N GLU A 260 -11.60 9.62 13.89
CA GLU A 260 -12.71 9.30 12.98
C GLU A 260 -12.76 7.80 12.61
N ALA A 261 -11.62 7.16 12.35
CA ALA A 261 -11.54 5.80 11.82
C ALA A 261 -11.51 4.71 12.90
N GLY A 262 -11.00 4.99 14.08
CA GLY A 262 -10.72 3.99 15.11
C GLY A 262 -9.35 3.32 14.96
N GLN A 263 -8.90 2.99 13.75
CA GLN A 263 -7.55 2.51 13.44
C GLN A 263 -6.97 3.24 12.23
N THR A 264 -5.71 3.64 12.31
CA THR A 264 -5.02 4.32 11.21
C THR A 264 -3.65 3.70 10.94
N HIS A 265 -3.41 3.31 9.68
CA HIS A 265 -2.11 2.83 9.22
C HIS A 265 -1.40 3.96 8.46
N VAL A 266 -0.23 4.34 8.94
CA VAL A 266 0.59 5.40 8.33
C VAL A 266 1.86 4.80 7.75
N LEU A 267 2.06 4.97 6.45
CA LEU A 267 3.13 4.32 5.69
C LEU A 267 4.00 5.35 4.97
N MET A 268 5.28 5.37 5.34
CA MET A 268 6.29 6.12 4.60
C MET A 268 6.67 5.37 3.33
N ASN A 269 6.35 5.94 2.16
CA ASN A 269 6.63 5.38 0.84
C ASN A 269 7.69 6.18 0.05
N ASN A 270 8.42 7.05 0.73
CA ASN A 270 9.58 7.77 0.22
C ASN A 270 10.84 6.88 0.31
N CYS A 271 10.76 5.70 -0.33
CA CYS A 271 11.73 4.61 -0.22
C CYS A 271 13.00 4.88 -1.02
N TYR A 272 13.87 5.74 -0.51
CA TYR A 272 15.23 5.95 -0.98
C TYR A 272 16.19 5.92 0.22
N ARG A 273 17.17 5.03 0.19
CA ARG A 273 18.04 4.76 1.34
C ARG A 273 17.20 4.46 2.58
N ASP A 274 17.50 5.07 3.70
CA ASP A 274 16.80 4.95 4.99
C ASP A 274 15.82 6.12 5.27
N TYR A 275 15.45 6.89 4.25
CA TYR A 275 14.58 8.07 4.41
C TYR A 275 13.22 7.69 4.99
N ALA A 276 12.60 6.64 4.47
CA ALA A 276 11.31 6.18 4.96
C ALA A 276 11.38 5.74 6.44
N GLN A 277 12.41 4.99 6.82
CA GLN A 277 12.59 4.51 8.19
C GLN A 277 12.88 5.67 9.17
N THR A 278 13.72 6.62 8.77
CA THR A 278 14.03 7.81 9.57
C THR A 278 12.78 8.69 9.76
N ASN A 279 12.00 8.90 8.68
CA ASN A 279 10.77 9.67 8.77
C ASN A 279 9.68 8.95 9.57
N ALA A 280 9.53 7.62 9.40
CA ALA A 280 8.60 6.83 10.19
C ALA A 280 8.91 6.91 11.69
N LYS A 281 10.18 6.79 12.07
CA LYS A 281 10.62 6.94 13.47
C LYS A 281 10.32 8.35 13.99
N THR A 282 10.68 9.39 13.24
CA THR A 282 10.42 10.78 13.62
C THR A 282 8.92 11.04 13.80
N LEU A 283 8.08 10.55 12.88
CA LEU A 283 6.64 10.72 12.99
C LEU A 283 6.05 9.95 14.18
N ALA A 284 6.51 8.72 14.41
CA ALA A 284 6.07 7.93 15.57
C ALA A 284 6.39 8.63 16.88
N ASP A 285 7.60 9.21 16.99
CA ASP A 285 7.99 9.98 18.17
C ASP A 285 7.13 11.25 18.36
N LEU A 286 6.77 11.95 17.27
CA LEU A 286 5.86 13.11 17.30
C LEU A 286 4.43 12.74 17.71
N LEU A 287 3.95 11.57 17.29
CA LEU A 287 2.63 11.07 17.63
C LEU A 287 2.54 10.54 19.07
N ALA A 288 3.66 10.12 19.66
CA ALA A 288 3.73 9.65 21.05
C ALA A 288 3.76 10.78 22.09
N VAL A 289 3.98 12.03 21.67
CA VAL A 289 3.96 13.20 22.56
C VAL A 289 2.53 13.75 22.60
N ASP A 290 1.93 13.76 23.77
CA ASP A 290 0.59 14.34 24.06
C ASP A 290 0.59 15.87 23.92
#